data_0868587518e25345832b0894cac06a62
#
_entry.id   0868587518e25345832b0894cac06a62
#
_cell.length_a   1.000
_cell.length_b   1.000
_cell.length_c   1.000
_cell.angle_alpha   90.00
_cell.angle_beta   90.00
_cell.angle_gamma   90.00
#
_symmetry.space_group_name_H-M   'P 1'
#
loop_
_entity.id
_entity.type
_entity.pdbx_description
1 polymer ?
#
loop_
_entity_poly.entity_id
_entity_poly.type
_entity_poly.pdbx_seq_one_letter_code
_entity_poly.pdbx_strand_id
1 'polypeptide(L)'
;MAHLVTRVVSHKFQVCSLYKRALRNLEAWCVERDDYRIKAVELRERFENYRHIKDMRIAKELLDQGEEELFESAHPQLYHPPHGPGGVAYGRYVASPDWVLDYWHPLEKAQYPEYFARREERKKEYIADWEKKYGKPQSQHQHH
;
A
#
# COMPACT_ATOMS: atom_id res chain seq x y z
N MET A 1 -17.71 5.36 20.64
CA MET A 1 -17.13 4.29 21.48
C MET A 1 -15.61 4.46 21.47
N ALA A 2 -14.99 4.63 22.65
CA ALA A 2 -13.53 4.71 22.74
C ALA A 2 -12.92 3.37 22.32
N HIS A 3 -12.07 3.39 21.33
CA HIS A 3 -11.29 2.21 20.91
C HIS A 3 -10.24 1.92 21.98
N LEU A 4 -10.47 0.92 22.79
CA LEU A 4 -9.47 0.41 23.70
C LEU A 4 -8.35 -0.24 22.88
N VAL A 5 -7.13 0.32 22.96
CA VAL A 5 -5.94 -0.27 22.35
C VAL A 5 -5.55 -1.50 23.16
N THR A 6 -5.90 -2.67 22.67
CA THR A 6 -5.62 -3.96 23.33
C THR A 6 -4.22 -4.51 23.03
N ARG A 7 -3.51 -3.91 22.06
CA ARG A 7 -2.18 -4.34 21.63
C ARG A 7 -1.10 -3.38 22.13
N VAL A 8 -0.07 -3.92 22.77
CA VAL A 8 1.12 -3.15 23.12
C VAL A 8 1.86 -2.77 21.84
N VAL A 9 1.97 -1.46 21.59
CA VAL A 9 2.68 -0.91 20.42
C VAL A 9 4.14 -0.70 20.82
N SER A 10 5.07 -1.31 20.06
CA SER A 10 6.50 -1.15 20.34
C SER A 10 6.95 0.28 20.06
N HIS A 11 7.93 0.79 20.83
CA HIS A 11 8.53 2.13 20.62
C HIS A 11 9.02 2.31 19.18
N LYS A 12 9.68 1.31 18.60
CA LYS A 12 10.11 1.32 17.19
C LYS A 12 8.95 1.63 16.25
N PHE A 13 7.80 1.00 16.46
CA PHE A 13 6.62 1.23 15.61
C PHE A 13 6.07 2.64 15.78
N GLN A 14 6.08 3.19 17.01
CA GLN A 14 5.65 4.56 17.29
C GLN A 14 6.52 5.58 16.56
N VAL A 15 7.86 5.45 16.64
CA VAL A 15 8.81 6.31 15.94
C VAL A 15 8.62 6.22 14.41
N CYS A 16 8.48 5.02 13.86
CA CYS A 16 8.24 4.85 12.42
C CYS A 16 6.88 5.46 11.98
N SER A 17 5.87 5.37 12.84
CA SER A 17 4.56 5.98 12.60
C SER A 17 4.64 7.50 12.62
N LEU A 18 5.33 8.08 13.61
CA LEU A 18 5.59 9.52 13.71
C LEU A 18 6.32 10.01 12.45
N TYR A 19 7.42 9.38 12.07
CA TYR A 19 8.17 9.73 10.87
C TYR A 19 7.32 9.74 9.60
N LYS A 20 6.50 8.70 9.41
CA LYS A 20 5.61 8.60 8.26
C LYS A 20 4.53 9.71 8.24
N ARG A 21 3.97 10.05 9.40
CA ARG A 21 2.98 11.13 9.54
C ARG A 21 3.62 12.50 9.30
N ALA A 22 4.83 12.71 9.82
CA ALA A 22 5.60 13.93 9.61
C ALA A 22 5.93 14.15 8.11
N LEU A 23 6.35 13.11 7.39
CA LEU A 23 6.56 13.20 5.93
C LEU A 23 5.28 13.57 5.17
N ARG A 24 4.14 13.00 5.54
CA ARG A 24 2.86 13.34 4.89
C ARG A 24 2.40 14.76 5.20
N ASN A 25 2.64 15.22 6.43
CA ASN A 25 2.36 16.59 6.80
C ASN A 25 3.24 17.56 6.01
N LEU A 26 4.53 17.25 5.88
CA LEU A 26 5.48 18.02 5.11
C LEU A 26 5.09 18.10 3.61
N GLU A 27 4.62 16.98 3.04
CA GLU A 27 4.13 16.94 1.65
C GLU A 27 2.91 17.85 1.45
N ALA A 28 2.04 17.98 2.44
CA ALA A 28 0.88 18.88 2.37
C ALA A 28 1.27 20.37 2.43
N TRP A 29 2.35 20.71 3.11
CA TRP A 29 2.87 22.09 3.18
C TRP A 29 3.73 22.49 1.98
N CYS A 30 4.33 21.53 1.26
CA CYS A 30 5.18 21.80 0.14
C CYS A 30 4.38 21.76 -1.16
N VAL A 31 4.27 22.87 -1.85
CA VAL A 31 3.58 22.95 -3.15
C VAL A 31 4.42 22.29 -4.26
N GLU A 32 5.73 22.51 -4.23
CA GLU A 32 6.65 21.98 -5.22
C GLU A 32 7.32 20.67 -4.75
N ARG A 33 7.48 19.76 -5.69
CA ARG A 33 8.07 18.45 -5.42
C ARG A 33 9.53 18.53 -5.01
N ASP A 34 10.27 19.49 -5.55
CA ASP A 34 11.70 19.66 -5.27
C ASP A 34 11.91 20.16 -3.84
N ASP A 35 11.12 21.14 -3.38
CA ASP A 35 11.12 21.62 -2.01
C ASP A 35 10.79 20.50 -1.01
N TYR A 36 9.79 19.69 -1.32
CA TYR A 36 9.44 18.52 -0.52
C TYR A 36 10.63 17.56 -0.38
N ARG A 37 11.34 17.29 -1.48
CA ARG A 37 12.49 16.35 -1.45
C ARG A 37 13.61 16.85 -0.56
N ILE A 38 13.93 18.15 -0.61
CA ILE A 38 14.96 18.75 0.23
C ILE A 38 14.55 18.64 1.70
N LYS A 39 13.37 19.13 2.05
CA LYS A 39 12.86 19.11 3.43
C LYS A 39 12.66 17.71 3.98
N ALA A 40 12.33 16.74 3.14
CA ALA A 40 12.21 15.33 3.55
C ALA A 40 13.58 14.74 3.94
N VAL A 41 14.65 15.14 3.27
CA VAL A 41 16.03 14.74 3.64
C VAL A 41 16.43 15.38 4.98
N GLU A 42 16.14 16.67 5.17
CA GLU A 42 16.40 17.37 6.43
C GLU A 42 15.63 16.73 7.60
N LEU A 43 14.35 16.40 7.38
CA LEU A 43 13.55 15.68 8.37
C LEU A 43 14.17 14.32 8.70
N ARG A 44 14.62 13.59 7.69
CA ARG A 44 15.28 12.30 7.90
C ARG A 44 16.55 12.44 8.73
N GLU A 45 17.37 13.44 8.45
CA GLU A 45 18.59 13.73 9.22
C GLU A 45 18.28 13.93 10.69
N ARG A 46 17.22 14.67 11.03
CA ARG A 46 16.77 14.84 12.41
C ARG A 46 16.50 13.50 13.11
N PHE A 47 15.85 12.54 12.44
CA PHE A 47 15.61 11.20 13.00
C PHE A 47 16.89 10.36 13.08
N GLU A 48 17.78 10.43 12.11
CA GLU A 48 19.05 9.68 12.12
C GLU A 48 19.99 10.16 13.22
N ASN A 49 20.01 11.45 13.58
CA ASN A 49 20.81 12.00 14.66
C ASN A 49 20.48 11.36 16.02
N TYR A 50 19.25 10.93 16.21
CA TYR A 50 18.79 10.29 17.45
C TYR A 50 18.75 8.76 17.39
N ARG A 51 19.21 8.15 16.30
CA ARG A 51 19.14 6.71 16.07
C ARG A 51 19.88 5.86 17.09
N HIS A 52 20.95 6.39 17.67
CA HIS A 52 21.86 5.64 18.54
C HIS A 52 21.55 5.80 20.02
N ILE A 53 20.47 6.48 20.39
CA ILE A 53 20.06 6.66 21.78
C ILE A 53 19.66 5.32 22.37
N LYS A 54 20.34 4.93 23.45
CA LYS A 54 20.07 3.69 24.19
C LYS A 54 19.16 3.89 25.40
N ASP A 55 19.11 5.13 25.92
CA ASP A 55 18.26 5.46 27.06
C ASP A 55 16.81 5.61 26.63
N MET A 56 15.96 4.72 27.13
CA MET A 56 14.52 4.68 26.80
C MET A 56 13.75 5.89 27.37
N ARG A 57 14.24 6.55 28.40
CA ARG A 57 13.60 7.75 28.97
C ARG A 57 13.74 8.91 27.99
N ILE A 58 14.98 9.16 27.54
CA ILE A 58 15.28 10.19 26.54
C ILE A 58 14.57 9.89 25.23
N ALA A 59 14.58 8.62 24.81
CA ALA A 59 13.90 8.21 23.56
C ALA A 59 12.39 8.46 23.62
N LYS A 60 11.76 8.27 24.78
CA LYS A 60 10.33 8.56 24.99
C LYS A 60 10.05 10.05 25.00
N GLU A 61 10.85 10.84 25.70
CA GLU A 61 10.74 12.31 25.71
C GLU A 61 10.83 12.90 24.31
N LEU A 62 11.80 12.42 23.49
CA LEU A 62 11.94 12.86 22.10
C LEU A 62 10.75 12.44 21.24
N LEU A 63 10.16 11.28 21.51
CA LEU A 63 8.94 10.85 20.81
C LEU A 63 7.76 11.76 21.16
N ASP A 64 7.57 12.04 22.45
CA ASP A 64 6.49 12.90 22.93
C ASP A 64 6.64 14.34 22.40
N GLN A 65 7.86 14.90 22.40
CA GLN A 65 8.17 16.19 21.79
C GLN A 65 7.88 16.19 20.28
N GLY A 66 8.24 15.14 19.59
CA GLY A 66 7.98 15.02 18.15
C GLY A 66 6.49 14.89 17.81
N GLU A 67 5.70 14.25 18.66
CA GLU A 67 4.23 14.19 18.51
C GLU A 67 3.61 15.59 18.74
N GLU A 68 4.09 16.35 19.71
CA GLU A 68 3.63 17.70 19.99
C GLU A 68 3.99 18.66 18.85
N GLU A 69 5.23 18.63 18.37
CA GLU A 69 5.67 19.42 17.20
C GLU A 69 4.83 19.10 15.95
N LEU A 70 4.54 17.80 15.71
CA LEU A 70 3.69 17.39 14.60
C LEU A 70 2.26 17.90 14.76
N PHE A 71 1.72 17.90 15.98
CA PHE A 71 0.38 18.39 16.26
C PHE A 71 0.29 19.91 16.02
N GLU A 72 1.25 20.70 16.51
CA GLU A 72 1.30 22.15 16.33
C GLU A 72 1.45 22.56 14.85
N SER A 73 2.26 21.80 14.10
CA SER A 73 2.52 22.04 12.68
C SER A 73 1.53 21.34 11.73
N ALA A 74 0.49 20.71 12.25
CA ALA A 74 -0.43 19.91 11.46
C ALA A 74 -1.13 20.74 10.37
N HIS A 75 -1.05 20.26 9.12
CA HIS A 75 -1.80 20.86 8.04
C HIS A 75 -3.28 20.49 8.15
N PRO A 76 -4.21 21.48 8.07
CA PRO A 76 -5.65 21.22 8.25
C PRO A 76 -6.22 20.24 7.22
N GLN A 77 -5.63 20.16 6.04
CA GLN A 77 -6.01 19.23 4.98
C GLN A 77 -4.79 18.52 4.41
N LEU A 78 -4.56 17.29 4.83
CA LEU A 78 -3.47 16.47 4.31
C LEU A 78 -3.67 16.14 2.82
N TYR A 79 -2.58 16.12 2.08
CA TYR A 79 -2.60 15.67 0.68
C TYR A 79 -2.82 14.16 0.62
N HIS A 80 -3.82 13.75 -0.14
CA HIS A 80 -4.10 12.35 -0.46
C HIS A 80 -3.99 12.13 -1.97
N PRO A 81 -3.06 11.27 -2.43
CA PRO A 81 -3.02 10.89 -3.84
C PRO A 81 -4.37 10.35 -4.31
N PRO A 82 -4.85 10.71 -5.51
CA PRO A 82 -6.19 10.32 -5.96
C PRO A 82 -6.46 8.81 -5.88
N HIS A 83 -5.48 7.98 -6.19
CA HIS A 83 -5.58 6.52 -6.17
C HIS A 83 -5.07 5.87 -4.86
N GLY A 84 -4.52 6.67 -3.93
CA GLY A 84 -4.06 6.19 -2.63
C GLY A 84 -5.20 6.04 -1.62
N PRO A 85 -4.95 5.37 -0.48
CA PRO A 85 -5.92 5.25 0.60
C PRO A 85 -6.42 6.62 1.07
N GLY A 86 -7.74 6.81 1.09
CA GLY A 86 -8.37 8.10 1.41
C GLY A 86 -8.48 9.08 0.24
N GLY A 87 -7.96 8.74 -0.95
CA GLY A 87 -8.09 9.56 -2.17
C GLY A 87 -9.46 9.42 -2.83
N VAL A 88 -9.83 10.42 -3.64
CA VAL A 88 -11.14 10.48 -4.33
C VAL A 88 -11.35 9.36 -5.34
N ALA A 89 -10.29 8.83 -5.93
CA ALA A 89 -10.32 7.74 -6.91
C ALA A 89 -9.91 6.37 -6.32
N TYR A 90 -9.75 6.30 -4.99
CA TYR A 90 -9.39 5.05 -4.33
C TYR A 90 -10.44 3.96 -4.54
N GLY A 91 -9.99 2.79 -4.99
CA GLY A 91 -10.87 1.66 -5.28
C GLY A 91 -11.67 1.73 -6.59
N ARG A 92 -11.53 2.81 -7.38
CA ARG A 92 -12.18 2.91 -8.69
C ARG A 92 -11.46 2.14 -9.80
N TYR A 93 -10.16 1.89 -9.62
CA TYR A 93 -9.41 1.09 -10.59
C TYR A 93 -9.76 -0.38 -10.40
N VAL A 94 -10.50 -0.92 -11.36
CA VAL A 94 -10.79 -2.34 -11.43
C VAL A 94 -9.92 -2.93 -12.54
N ALA A 95 -9.03 -3.86 -12.15
CA ALA A 95 -8.25 -4.59 -13.14
C ALA A 95 -9.19 -5.42 -14.03
N SER A 96 -8.96 -5.40 -15.33
CA SER A 96 -9.71 -6.23 -16.26
C SER A 96 -9.57 -7.70 -15.88
N PRO A 97 -10.66 -8.48 -15.86
CA PRO A 97 -10.59 -9.89 -15.56
C PRO A 97 -9.77 -10.63 -16.63
N ASP A 98 -9.09 -11.70 -16.23
CA ASP A 98 -8.14 -12.43 -17.06
C ASP A 98 -8.76 -13.01 -18.35
N TRP A 99 -10.05 -13.33 -18.31
CA TRP A 99 -10.77 -13.85 -19.49
C TRP A 99 -10.82 -12.88 -20.68
N VAL A 100 -10.63 -11.56 -20.47
CA VAL A 100 -10.57 -10.56 -21.54
C VAL A 100 -9.47 -10.90 -22.56
N LEU A 101 -8.36 -11.49 -22.09
CA LEU A 101 -7.26 -11.92 -22.95
C LEU A 101 -7.65 -13.05 -23.93
N ASP A 102 -8.71 -13.78 -23.64
CA ASP A 102 -9.19 -14.84 -24.54
C ASP A 102 -9.77 -14.27 -25.83
N TYR A 103 -10.29 -13.04 -25.78
CA TYR A 103 -10.86 -12.33 -26.93
C TYR A 103 -9.86 -11.50 -27.73
N TRP A 104 -8.58 -11.50 -27.32
CA TRP A 104 -7.55 -10.81 -28.08
C TRP A 104 -7.38 -11.42 -29.47
N HIS A 105 -7.13 -10.55 -30.45
CA HIS A 105 -6.90 -10.99 -31.82
C HIS A 105 -5.68 -11.92 -31.92
N PRO A 106 -5.73 -13.00 -32.75
CA PRO A 106 -4.60 -13.94 -32.89
C PRO A 106 -3.25 -13.29 -33.20
N LEU A 107 -3.23 -12.22 -34.00
CA LEU A 107 -2.01 -11.47 -34.31
C LEU A 107 -1.43 -10.73 -33.10
N GLU A 108 -2.26 -10.27 -32.18
CA GLU A 108 -1.81 -9.67 -30.94
C GLU A 108 -1.25 -10.72 -29.98
N LYS A 109 -1.91 -11.87 -29.87
CA LYS A 109 -1.42 -13.01 -29.09
C LYS A 109 -0.07 -13.52 -29.60
N ALA A 110 0.13 -13.51 -30.91
CA ALA A 110 1.38 -13.93 -31.54
C ALA A 110 2.58 -13.02 -31.19
N GLN A 111 2.34 -11.80 -30.73
CA GLN A 111 3.41 -10.91 -30.28
C GLN A 111 3.99 -11.33 -28.91
N TYR A 112 3.24 -12.13 -28.12
CA TYR A 112 3.59 -12.54 -26.77
C TYR A 112 3.49 -14.07 -26.59
N PRO A 113 4.22 -14.88 -27.40
CA PRO A 113 4.02 -16.34 -27.45
C PRO A 113 4.34 -17.01 -26.10
N GLU A 114 5.42 -16.62 -25.43
CA GLU A 114 5.81 -17.20 -24.14
C GLU A 114 4.78 -16.92 -23.03
N TYR A 115 4.20 -15.72 -23.03
CA TYR A 115 3.19 -15.34 -22.07
C TYR A 115 1.94 -16.20 -22.22
N PHE A 116 1.44 -16.36 -23.46
CA PHE A 116 0.23 -17.15 -23.70
C PHE A 116 0.45 -18.65 -23.48
N ALA A 117 1.63 -19.19 -23.81
CA ALA A 117 1.99 -20.57 -23.49
C ALA A 117 1.93 -20.82 -21.97
N ARG A 118 2.57 -19.96 -21.18
CA ARG A 118 2.56 -20.04 -19.70
C ARG A 118 1.14 -19.85 -19.13
N ARG A 119 0.34 -18.98 -19.74
CA ARG A 119 -1.05 -18.76 -19.34
C ARG A 119 -1.89 -20.02 -19.50
N GLU A 120 -1.74 -20.75 -20.62
CA GLU A 120 -2.47 -22.00 -20.87
C GLU A 120 -2.05 -23.12 -19.90
N GLU A 121 -0.78 -23.21 -19.54
CA GLU A 121 -0.31 -24.13 -18.48
C GLU A 121 -0.97 -23.81 -17.15
N ARG A 122 -0.95 -22.56 -16.72
CA ARG A 122 -1.56 -22.12 -15.47
C ARG A 122 -3.08 -22.30 -15.42
N LYS A 123 -3.76 -22.15 -16.56
CA LYS A 123 -5.20 -22.47 -16.64
C LYS A 123 -5.47 -23.94 -16.30
N LYS A 124 -4.65 -24.86 -16.81
CA LYS A 124 -4.78 -26.29 -16.52
C LYS A 124 -4.53 -26.58 -15.04
N GLU A 125 -3.49 -25.98 -14.48
CA GLU A 125 -3.20 -26.09 -13.04
C GLU A 125 -4.35 -25.55 -12.18
N TYR A 126 -4.89 -24.39 -12.53
CA TYR A 126 -6.00 -23.79 -11.81
C TYR A 126 -7.25 -24.67 -11.85
N ILE A 127 -7.58 -25.23 -13.02
CA ILE A 127 -8.74 -26.14 -13.18
C ILE A 127 -8.53 -27.39 -12.32
N ALA A 128 -7.33 -27.97 -12.33
CA ALA A 128 -7.03 -29.16 -11.54
C ALA A 128 -7.15 -28.87 -10.02
N ASP A 129 -6.63 -27.73 -9.56
CA ASP A 129 -6.74 -27.31 -8.17
C ASP A 129 -8.20 -27.00 -7.77
N TRP A 130 -8.95 -26.40 -8.67
CA TRP A 130 -10.38 -26.12 -8.45
C TRP A 130 -11.19 -27.41 -8.33
N GLU A 131 -10.97 -28.37 -9.26
CA GLU A 131 -11.63 -29.69 -9.22
C GLU A 131 -11.28 -30.49 -7.97
N LYS A 132 -10.04 -30.35 -7.48
CA LYS A 132 -9.58 -30.98 -6.24
C LYS A 132 -10.28 -30.39 -5.01
N LYS A 133 -10.53 -29.07 -5.02
CA LYS A 133 -11.16 -28.36 -3.90
C LYS A 133 -12.68 -28.48 -3.86
N TYR A 134 -13.32 -28.42 -5.01
CA TYR A 134 -14.77 -28.25 -5.12
C TYR A 134 -15.47 -29.40 -5.85
N GLY A 135 -14.71 -30.37 -6.39
CA GLY A 135 -15.23 -31.46 -7.22
C GLY A 135 -15.45 -31.05 -8.67
N LYS A 136 -15.69 -32.03 -9.51
CA LYS A 136 -15.98 -31.76 -10.93
C LYS A 136 -17.36 -31.13 -11.08
N PRO A 137 -17.51 -30.09 -11.94
CA PRO A 137 -18.83 -29.52 -12.22
C PRO A 137 -19.76 -30.60 -12.78
N GLN A 138 -20.98 -30.69 -12.24
CA GLN A 138 -21.98 -31.59 -12.78
C GLN A 138 -22.34 -31.13 -14.19
N SER A 139 -22.22 -32.03 -15.17
CA SER A 139 -22.68 -31.76 -16.52
C SER A 139 -24.17 -31.43 -16.47
N GLN A 140 -24.52 -30.16 -16.75
CA GLN A 140 -25.93 -29.81 -16.94
C GLN A 140 -26.45 -30.62 -18.10
N HIS A 141 -27.33 -31.58 -17.82
CA HIS A 141 -28.12 -32.24 -18.86
C HIS A 141 -28.86 -31.15 -19.61
N GLN A 142 -28.51 -31.00 -20.88
CA GLN A 142 -29.25 -30.16 -21.81
C GLN A 142 -30.68 -30.69 -21.84
N HIS A 143 -31.60 -29.98 -21.21
CA HIS A 143 -33.01 -30.14 -21.50
C HIS A 143 -33.26 -29.50 -22.87
N HIS A 144 -33.46 -30.38 -23.87
CA HIS A 144 -34.08 -30.02 -25.14
C HIS A 144 -35.56 -29.71 -24.94
#